data_6e27d0d11240bb5d5463c30383aea7ec
#
_entry.id   6e27d0d11240bb5d5463c30383aea7ec
#
_cell.length_a   1.000
_cell.length_b   1.000
_cell.length_c   1.000
_cell.angle_alpha   90.00
_cell.angle_beta   90.00
_cell.angle_gamma   90.00
#
_symmetry.space_group_name_H-M   'P 1'
#
loop_
_entity.id
_entity.type
_entity.pdbx_description
1 polymer ?
#
loop_
_entity_poly.entity_id
_entity_poly.type
_entity_poly.pdbx_seq_one_letter_code
_entity_poly.pdbx_strand_id
1 'polypeptide(L)'
;LVYLGDGVTPHQLELTWLRDWEKDHYDLGDNEFHLAFRVDDFEAAHAKHKEMGCICYENPSMGIYFINDPDGYWIEILPLEQN
;
A
#
# COMPACT_ATOMS: atom_id res chain seq x y z
N LEU A 1 8.50 -0.87 -17.48
CA LEU A 1 7.74 -1.78 -16.61
C LEU A 1 8.65 -2.38 -15.54
N VAL A 2 8.17 -2.42 -14.33
CA VAL A 2 8.85 -3.06 -13.21
C VAL A 2 7.86 -3.99 -12.52
N TYR A 3 8.30 -5.19 -12.17
CA TYR A 3 7.48 -6.17 -11.47
C TYR A 3 8.05 -6.41 -10.08
N LEU A 4 7.20 -6.25 -9.06
CA LEU A 4 7.56 -6.49 -7.67
C LEU A 4 6.82 -7.72 -7.17
N GLY A 5 7.51 -8.61 -6.50
CA GLY A 5 6.92 -9.81 -5.93
C GLY A 5 7.35 -10.00 -4.48
N ASP A 6 6.66 -10.92 -3.79
CA ASP A 6 6.98 -11.24 -2.40
C ASP A 6 8.02 -12.36 -2.26
N GLY A 7 8.42 -12.97 -3.38
CA GLY A 7 9.39 -14.06 -3.38
C GLY A 7 8.84 -15.40 -2.92
N VAL A 8 7.56 -15.48 -2.60
CA VAL A 8 6.91 -16.69 -2.06
C VAL A 8 5.79 -17.16 -2.97
N THR A 9 4.93 -16.24 -3.43
CA THR A 9 3.80 -16.56 -4.30
C THR A 9 4.10 -16.13 -5.73
N PRO A 10 3.33 -16.58 -6.73
CA PRO A 10 3.50 -16.13 -8.10
C PRO A 10 2.93 -14.73 -8.36
N HIS A 11 2.29 -14.11 -7.38
CA HIS A 11 1.70 -12.79 -7.56
C HIS A 11 2.77 -11.73 -7.71
N GLN A 12 2.54 -10.81 -8.63
CA GLN A 12 3.46 -9.70 -8.88
C GLN A 12 2.66 -8.41 -9.07
N LEU A 13 3.23 -7.30 -8.59
CA LEU A 13 2.71 -5.97 -8.84
C LEU A 13 3.51 -5.37 -9.99
N GLU A 14 2.82 -4.96 -11.05
CA GLU A 14 3.45 -4.31 -12.20
C GLU A 14 3.41 -2.80 -11.99
N LEU A 15 4.58 -2.17 -12.07
CA LEU A 15 4.70 -0.72 -12.07
C LEU A 15 4.97 -0.26 -13.48
N THR A 16 4.14 0.65 -13.98
CA THR A 16 4.21 1.14 -15.36
C THR A 16 4.40 2.64 -15.37
N TRP A 17 5.38 3.10 -16.13
CA TRP A 17 5.59 4.50 -16.42
C TRP A 17 5.42 4.72 -17.93
N LEU A 18 4.60 5.69 -18.29
CA LEU A 18 4.33 6.03 -19.69
C LEU A 18 5.10 7.30 -20.06
N ARG A 19 6.14 7.14 -20.87
CA ARG A 19 7.06 8.22 -21.21
C ARG A 19 6.38 9.42 -21.86
N ASP A 20 5.40 9.18 -22.71
CA ASP A 20 4.74 10.23 -23.49
C ASP A 20 3.42 10.69 -22.86
N TRP A 21 3.20 10.34 -21.60
CA TRP A 21 2.00 10.73 -20.86
C TRP A 21 2.18 12.15 -20.34
N GLU A 22 1.20 13.01 -20.61
CA GLU A 22 1.30 14.44 -20.27
C GLU A 22 1.08 14.75 -18.79
N LYS A 23 0.43 13.84 -18.07
CA LYS A 23 0.13 14.05 -16.66
C LYS A 23 1.18 13.37 -15.79
N ASP A 24 1.48 14.00 -14.65
CA ASP A 24 2.37 13.42 -13.66
C ASP A 24 1.62 12.59 -12.61
N HIS A 25 0.29 12.61 -12.64
CA HIS A 25 -0.55 11.84 -11.71
C HIS A 25 -1.89 11.51 -12.37
N TYR A 26 -2.60 10.56 -11.77
CA TYR A 26 -3.94 10.18 -12.18
C TYR A 26 -4.97 10.70 -11.18
N ASP A 27 -6.19 10.88 -11.65
CA ASP A 27 -7.31 11.22 -10.79
C ASP A 27 -7.78 9.92 -10.12
N LEU A 28 -7.55 9.81 -8.82
CA LEU A 28 -7.85 8.60 -8.07
C LEU A 28 -9.28 8.56 -7.53
N GLY A 29 -10.05 9.62 -7.76
CA GLY A 29 -11.41 9.69 -7.23
C GLY A 29 -11.41 9.57 -5.71
N ASP A 30 -12.26 8.72 -5.18
CA ASP A 30 -12.37 8.48 -3.74
C ASP A 30 -11.50 7.33 -3.26
N ASN A 31 -10.53 6.90 -4.05
CA ASN A 31 -9.67 5.76 -3.74
C ASN A 31 -10.49 4.49 -3.46
N GLU A 32 -11.40 4.18 -4.37
CA GLU A 32 -12.32 3.05 -4.23
C GLU A 32 -11.61 1.70 -4.24
N PHE A 33 -10.48 1.63 -4.92
CA PHE A 33 -9.65 0.42 -4.99
C PHE A 33 -8.39 0.63 -4.19
N HIS A 34 -7.94 -0.43 -3.54
CA HIS A 34 -6.65 -0.40 -2.87
C HIS A 34 -6.06 -1.80 -2.85
N LEU A 35 -4.75 -1.86 -2.72
CA LEU A 35 -4.04 -3.10 -2.45
C LEU A 35 -4.00 -3.32 -0.95
N ALA A 36 -3.98 -4.59 -0.54
CA ALA A 36 -3.87 -4.95 0.86
C ALA A 36 -2.68 -5.90 1.02
N PHE A 37 -1.87 -5.67 2.03
CA PHE A 37 -0.73 -6.51 2.36
C PHE A 37 -0.83 -7.01 3.80
N ARG A 38 -0.63 -8.30 3.98
CA ARG A 38 -0.50 -8.87 5.31
C ARG A 38 0.97 -8.87 5.68
N VAL A 39 1.26 -8.44 6.90
CA VAL A 39 2.63 -8.37 7.39
C VAL A 39 2.77 -9.27 8.61
N ASP A 40 3.92 -9.91 8.75
CA ASP A 40 4.19 -10.84 9.84
C ASP A 40 4.45 -10.13 11.17
N ASP A 41 5.00 -8.93 11.13
CA ASP A 41 5.22 -8.10 12.33
C ASP A 41 4.48 -6.77 12.16
N PHE A 42 3.22 -6.78 12.53
CA PHE A 42 2.33 -5.62 12.36
C PHE A 42 2.82 -4.40 13.14
N GLU A 43 3.30 -4.60 14.37
CA GLU A 43 3.76 -3.48 15.18
C GLU A 43 5.01 -2.83 14.61
N ALA A 44 5.95 -3.64 14.11
CA ALA A 44 7.15 -3.12 13.47
C ALA A 44 6.83 -2.39 12.17
N ALA A 45 5.90 -2.93 11.37
CA ALA A 45 5.46 -2.27 10.14
C ALA A 45 4.79 -0.93 10.45
N HIS A 46 3.94 -0.88 11.47
CA HIS A 46 3.27 0.35 11.87
C HIS A 46 4.29 1.41 12.31
N ALA A 47 5.26 1.02 13.13
CA ALA A 47 6.30 1.93 13.59
C ALA A 47 7.12 2.48 12.41
N LYS A 48 7.44 1.62 11.45
CA LYS A 48 8.18 2.02 10.25
C LYS A 48 7.39 3.00 9.40
N HIS A 49 6.12 2.71 9.14
CA HIS A 49 5.29 3.58 8.33
C HIS A 49 5.01 4.90 9.03
N LYS A 50 4.89 4.90 10.35
CA LYS A 50 4.74 6.12 11.13
C LYS A 50 5.98 7.00 10.99
N GLU A 51 7.17 6.40 11.10
CA GLU A 51 8.42 7.10 10.91
C GLU A 51 8.54 7.70 9.51
N MET A 52 8.07 6.97 8.50
CA MET A 52 8.06 7.44 7.11
C MET A 52 7.03 8.54 6.87
N GLY A 53 6.08 8.72 7.78
CA GLY A 53 5.06 9.75 7.63
C GLY A 53 4.03 9.45 6.56
N CYS A 54 3.81 8.18 6.23
CA CYS A 54 2.92 7.80 5.13
C CYS A 54 1.58 7.21 5.58
N ILE A 55 1.30 7.13 6.88
CA ILE A 55 0.02 6.62 7.37
C ILE A 55 -1.06 7.66 7.11
N CYS A 56 -2.11 7.29 6.38
CA CYS A 56 -3.20 8.21 6.03
C CYS A 56 -4.51 7.90 6.76
N TYR A 57 -4.69 6.70 7.29
CA TYR A 57 -5.89 6.34 8.03
C TYR A 57 -5.59 5.18 8.96
N GLU A 58 -6.13 5.21 10.17
CA GLU A 58 -6.00 4.11 11.13
C GLU A 58 -7.37 3.68 11.61
N ASN A 59 -7.55 2.38 11.73
CA ASN A 59 -8.76 1.79 12.29
C ASN A 59 -8.39 0.79 13.39
N PRO A 60 -8.15 1.28 14.61
CA PRO A 60 -7.71 0.42 15.72
C PRO A 60 -8.71 -0.68 16.09
N SER A 61 -10.00 -0.41 15.90
CA SER A 61 -11.04 -1.39 16.22
C SER A 61 -10.99 -2.61 15.32
N MET A 62 -10.55 -2.43 14.07
CA MET A 62 -10.35 -3.53 13.15
C MET A 62 -8.92 -4.06 13.13
N GLY A 63 -7.99 -3.34 13.78
CA GLY A 63 -6.59 -3.73 13.79
C GLY A 63 -5.90 -3.57 12.45
N ILE A 64 -6.25 -2.52 11.71
CA ILE A 64 -5.68 -2.24 10.39
C ILE A 64 -5.33 -0.76 10.26
N TYR A 65 -4.52 -0.45 9.28
CA TYR A 65 -4.27 0.94 8.89
C TYR A 65 -3.96 1.02 7.41
N PHE A 66 -3.99 2.24 6.89
CA PHE A 66 -3.70 2.51 5.49
C PHE A 66 -2.52 3.47 5.37
N ILE A 67 -1.73 3.27 4.33
CA ILE A 67 -0.65 4.18 3.96
C ILE A 67 -0.90 4.71 2.56
N ASN A 68 -0.27 5.84 2.24
CA ASN A 68 -0.25 6.37 0.87
C ASN A 68 1.06 5.95 0.19
N ASP A 69 0.98 5.56 -1.07
CA ASP A 69 2.19 5.49 -1.88
C ASP A 69 2.55 6.91 -2.36
N PRO A 70 3.71 7.09 -3.05
CA PRO A 70 4.11 8.43 -3.50
C PRO A 70 3.11 9.12 -4.43
N ASP A 71 2.23 8.36 -5.09
CA ASP A 71 1.24 8.89 -6.00
C ASP A 71 -0.14 9.07 -5.35
N GLY A 72 -0.25 8.79 -4.06
CA GLY A 72 -1.49 8.96 -3.32
C GLY A 72 -2.41 7.76 -3.27
N TYR A 73 -2.01 6.62 -3.85
CA TYR A 73 -2.80 5.40 -3.76
C TYR A 73 -2.79 4.87 -2.32
N TRP A 74 -3.95 4.42 -1.87
CA TRP A 74 -4.08 3.83 -0.55
C TRP A 74 -3.67 2.37 -0.57
N ILE A 75 -2.93 1.96 0.44
CA ILE A 75 -2.49 0.59 0.64
C ILE A 75 -2.87 0.18 2.06
N GLU A 76 -3.64 -0.88 2.18
CA GLU A 76 -4.08 -1.40 3.46
C GLU A 76 -3.03 -2.33 4.04
N ILE A 77 -2.75 -2.18 5.33
CA ILE A 77 -1.80 -3.04 6.04
C ILE A 77 -2.55 -3.83 7.10
N LEU A 78 -2.44 -5.15 7.03
CA LEU A 78 -3.13 -6.07 7.91
C LEU A 78 -2.14 -7.00 8.60
N PRO A 79 -2.47 -7.50 9.80
CA PRO A 79 -1.66 -8.56 10.40
C PRO A 79 -1.82 -9.87 9.62
N LEU A 80 -0.85 -10.76 9.78
CA LEU A 80 -0.86 -12.04 9.08
C LEU A 80 -2.08 -12.88 9.46
N GLU A 81 -2.45 -12.84 10.75
CA GLU A 81 -3.66 -13.48 11.26
C GLU A 81 -4.60 -12.42 11.78
N GLN A 82 -5.85 -12.51 11.40
CA GLN A 82 -6.89 -11.58 11.82
C GLN A 82 -8.09 -12.41 12.28
N ASN A 83 -8.41 -12.29 13.56
CA ASN A 83 -9.55 -12.97 14.17
C ASN A 83 -10.80 -12.10 14.12
#